data_bc35fc5dec01f1475212a0ad08d77f17
#
_entry.id   bc35fc5dec01f1475212a0ad08d77f17
#
_cell.length_a   1.000
_cell.length_b   1.000
_cell.length_c   1.000
_cell.angle_alpha   90.00
_cell.angle_beta   90.00
_cell.angle_gamma   90.00
#
_symmetry.space_group_name_H-M   'P 1'
#
loop_
_entity.id
_entity.type
_entity.pdbx_description
1 polymer ?
#
loop_
_entity_poly.entity_id
_entity_poly.type
_entity_poly.pdbx_seq_one_letter_code
_entity_poly.pdbx_strand_id
1 'polypeptide(L)'
;DWDGLGIVVQGYSKRAIAILVWLARLATEVGDRIPVRLVKGAYWDTEIKLAQQKGLSGYPVWTRKEGTDTAYLACARFLLSEHLRGLIWPQFATHNAHTLASIMTMSAHRDFEFQRLHGMGDALYDHILQAYQIPVRIYAPVGAHKDLLPYLVRRLLENGANSSFVHQLLDKSYPIDKLTVHPYDKLLTNDTLHNPDIPLPLDIYGERRASFGPNIFVESQWLPFKAAIDSHLHKTWSATSIINGK
;
A
#
# COMPACT_ATOMS: atom_id res chain seq x y z
N ASP A 1 16.44 -10.44 25.28
CA ASP A 1 15.16 -10.20 24.60
C ASP A 1 15.18 -8.78 24.07
N TRP A 2 14.71 -8.60 22.82
CA TRP A 2 14.71 -7.33 22.12
C TRP A 2 13.29 -6.98 21.68
N ASP A 3 12.78 -5.83 22.11
CA ASP A 3 11.43 -5.33 21.89
C ASP A 3 11.31 -4.39 20.65
N GLY A 4 12.40 -4.23 19.91
CA GLY A 4 12.47 -3.32 18.76
C GLY A 4 11.92 -3.87 17.43
N LEU A 5 11.35 -5.08 17.39
CA LEU A 5 10.78 -5.65 16.16
C LEU A 5 9.48 -4.95 15.79
N GLY A 6 9.47 -4.29 14.63
CA GLY A 6 8.29 -3.64 14.08
C GLY A 6 7.92 -4.16 12.68
N ILE A 7 6.68 -3.93 12.29
CA ILE A 7 6.13 -4.35 10.99
C ILE A 7 5.66 -3.14 10.20
N VAL A 8 5.83 -3.20 8.87
CA VAL A 8 5.31 -2.20 7.94
C VAL A 8 4.03 -2.71 7.29
N VAL A 9 2.97 -1.90 7.34
CA VAL A 9 1.71 -2.15 6.64
C VAL A 9 1.50 -1.09 5.58
N GLN A 10 1.15 -1.51 4.37
CA GLN A 10 1.00 -0.66 3.20
C GLN A 10 -0.48 -0.44 2.87
N GLY A 11 -0.96 0.81 3.00
CA GLY A 11 -2.37 1.17 2.82
C GLY A 11 -2.92 0.95 1.42
N TYR A 12 -2.06 0.88 0.38
CA TYR A 12 -2.51 0.56 -0.97
C TYR A 12 -2.98 -0.89 -1.13
N SER A 13 -2.60 -1.78 -0.19
CA SER A 13 -3.03 -3.18 -0.21
C SER A 13 -4.48 -3.32 0.26
N LYS A 14 -5.29 -4.04 -0.49
CA LYS A 14 -6.68 -4.36 -0.12
C LYS A 14 -6.78 -5.21 1.16
N ARG A 15 -5.66 -5.82 1.59
CA ARG A 15 -5.56 -6.63 2.81
C ARG A 15 -5.08 -5.83 4.04
N ALA A 16 -4.75 -4.54 3.88
CA ALA A 16 -4.10 -3.76 4.93
C ALA A 16 -4.86 -3.81 6.27
N ILE A 17 -6.16 -3.55 6.26
CA ILE A 17 -6.96 -3.56 7.50
C ILE A 17 -7.04 -4.96 8.14
N ALA A 18 -7.14 -6.02 7.35
CA ALA A 18 -7.17 -7.38 7.85
C ALA A 18 -5.83 -7.77 8.53
N ILE A 19 -4.72 -7.32 7.96
CA ILE A 19 -3.38 -7.50 8.55
C ILE A 19 -3.29 -6.75 9.88
N LEU A 20 -3.80 -5.52 9.98
CA LEU A 20 -3.81 -4.76 11.23
C LEU A 20 -4.64 -5.45 12.32
N VAL A 21 -5.80 -6.00 11.96
CA VAL A 21 -6.63 -6.79 12.89
C VAL A 21 -5.88 -8.03 13.37
N TRP A 22 -5.19 -8.73 12.46
CA TRP A 22 -4.38 -9.89 12.83
C TRP A 22 -3.22 -9.50 13.75
N LEU A 23 -2.51 -8.39 13.47
CA LEU A 23 -1.42 -7.88 14.33
C LEU A 23 -1.91 -7.50 15.72
N ALA A 24 -3.11 -6.90 15.82
CA ALA A 24 -3.72 -6.56 17.10
C ALA A 24 -3.98 -7.81 17.95
N ARG A 25 -4.48 -8.89 17.33
CA ARG A 25 -4.66 -10.19 18.00
C ARG A 25 -3.33 -10.78 18.43
N LEU A 26 -2.34 -10.77 17.53
CA LEU A 26 -1.01 -11.27 17.84
C LEU A 26 -0.39 -10.53 19.03
N ALA A 27 -0.48 -9.18 19.06
CA ALA A 27 0.00 -8.37 20.18
C ALA A 27 -0.66 -8.77 21.51
N THR A 28 -1.97 -9.06 21.46
CA THR A 28 -2.71 -9.54 22.64
C THR A 28 -2.23 -10.94 23.09
N GLU A 29 -2.01 -11.84 22.14
CA GLU A 29 -1.60 -13.23 22.42
C GLU A 29 -0.17 -13.31 22.99
N VAL A 30 0.75 -12.51 22.46
CA VAL A 30 2.16 -12.50 22.91
C VAL A 30 2.39 -11.60 24.13
N GLY A 31 1.46 -10.68 24.42
CA GLY A 31 1.57 -9.74 25.53
C GLY A 31 2.59 -8.61 25.30
N ASP A 32 3.08 -8.44 24.07
CA ASP A 32 4.05 -7.42 23.71
C ASP A 32 3.44 -6.31 22.86
N ARG A 33 3.94 -5.10 23.00
CA ARG A 33 3.56 -3.96 22.19
C ARG A 33 4.27 -4.00 20.82
N ILE A 34 3.51 -4.14 19.73
CA ILE A 34 4.08 -4.24 18.38
C ILE A 34 4.12 -2.86 17.71
N PRO A 35 5.33 -2.33 17.36
CA PRO A 35 5.44 -1.16 16.48
C PRO A 35 4.93 -1.45 15.08
N VAL A 36 3.98 -0.64 14.60
CA VAL A 36 3.42 -0.79 13.25
C VAL A 36 3.58 0.49 12.46
N ARG A 37 4.43 0.45 11.44
CA ARG A 37 4.63 1.56 10.50
C ARG A 37 3.60 1.49 9.38
N LEU A 38 2.68 2.45 9.36
CA LEU A 38 1.72 2.60 8.28
C LEU A 38 2.29 3.52 7.20
N VAL A 39 2.36 3.01 5.99
CA VAL A 39 2.77 3.73 4.77
C VAL A 39 1.68 3.62 3.71
N LYS A 40 1.67 4.51 2.70
CA LYS A 40 0.74 4.36 1.56
C LYS A 40 1.14 3.17 0.69
N GLY A 41 2.41 3.05 0.33
CA GLY A 41 3.02 1.99 -0.48
C GLY A 41 3.91 2.58 -1.57
N ALA A 42 5.03 1.91 -1.86
CA ALA A 42 6.07 2.42 -2.76
C ALA A 42 6.24 1.59 -4.04
N TYR A 43 5.51 0.49 -4.19
CA TYR A 43 5.72 -0.49 -5.27
C TYR A 43 4.43 -0.75 -6.07
N TRP A 44 3.58 0.26 -6.21
CA TRP A 44 2.28 0.12 -6.86
C TRP A 44 2.39 -0.44 -8.29
N ASP A 45 3.30 0.10 -9.10
CA ASP A 45 3.52 -0.37 -10.47
C ASP A 45 3.96 -1.83 -10.52
N THR A 46 4.82 -2.24 -9.59
CA THR A 46 5.27 -3.63 -9.45
C THR A 46 4.11 -4.55 -9.10
N GLU A 47 3.26 -4.17 -8.17
CA GLU A 47 2.08 -4.95 -7.79
C GLU A 47 1.10 -5.11 -8.96
N ILE A 48 0.87 -4.04 -9.72
CA ILE A 48 0.05 -4.09 -10.95
C ILE A 48 0.66 -5.06 -11.97
N LYS A 49 1.96 -4.91 -12.27
CA LYS A 49 2.65 -5.75 -13.26
C LYS A 49 2.71 -7.22 -12.86
N LEU A 50 3.01 -7.50 -11.60
CA LEU A 50 3.03 -8.87 -11.09
C LEU A 50 1.64 -9.53 -11.14
N ALA A 51 0.58 -8.78 -10.85
CA ALA A 51 -0.79 -9.29 -10.97
C ALA A 51 -1.12 -9.64 -12.44
N GLN A 52 -0.70 -8.79 -13.39
CA GLN A 52 -0.86 -9.04 -14.84
C GLN A 52 -0.07 -10.27 -15.30
N GLN A 53 1.20 -10.37 -14.89
CA GLN A 53 2.07 -11.50 -15.23
C GLN A 53 1.55 -12.84 -14.69
N LYS A 54 0.98 -12.81 -13.49
CA LYS A 54 0.40 -14.00 -12.84
C LYS A 54 -1.01 -14.33 -13.32
N GLY A 55 -1.61 -13.51 -14.17
CA GLY A 55 -2.99 -13.70 -14.62
C GLY A 55 -3.99 -13.79 -13.48
N LEU A 56 -3.86 -12.90 -12.46
CA LEU A 56 -4.78 -12.89 -11.34
C LEU A 56 -6.17 -12.40 -11.77
N SER A 57 -7.20 -12.78 -11.03
CA SER A 57 -8.58 -12.32 -11.27
C SER A 57 -8.81 -10.83 -10.99
N GLY A 58 -7.85 -10.18 -10.32
CA GLY A 58 -7.90 -8.75 -9.99
C GLY A 58 -6.61 -8.26 -9.37
N TYR A 59 -6.56 -6.99 -9.04
CA TYR A 59 -5.38 -6.37 -8.44
C TYR A 59 -5.42 -6.46 -6.92
N PRO A 60 -4.29 -6.83 -6.26
CA PRO A 60 -4.19 -6.88 -4.79
C PRO A 60 -4.11 -5.48 -4.16
N VAL A 61 -3.96 -4.44 -4.97
CA VAL A 61 -3.86 -3.03 -4.57
C VAL A 61 -5.02 -2.22 -5.10
N TRP A 62 -5.27 -1.05 -4.49
CA TRP A 62 -6.23 -0.07 -5.00
C TRP A 62 -5.70 0.51 -6.31
N THR A 63 -6.56 0.58 -7.32
CA THR A 63 -6.18 1.09 -8.66
C THR A 63 -6.39 2.59 -8.81
N ARG A 64 -7.03 3.25 -7.84
CA ARG A 64 -7.14 4.70 -7.74
C ARG A 64 -6.33 5.21 -6.55
N LYS A 65 -5.73 6.40 -6.70
CA LYS A 65 -4.99 7.07 -5.62
C LYS A 65 -5.89 7.38 -4.43
N GLU A 66 -7.11 7.86 -4.69
CA GLU A 66 -8.12 8.17 -3.68
C GLU A 66 -8.51 6.94 -2.86
N GLY A 67 -8.54 5.76 -3.48
CA GLY A 67 -8.74 4.49 -2.78
C GLY A 67 -7.62 4.18 -1.79
N THR A 68 -6.37 4.39 -2.20
CA THR A 68 -5.20 4.24 -1.30
C THR A 68 -5.23 5.26 -0.16
N ASP A 69 -5.50 6.53 -0.47
CA ASP A 69 -5.55 7.60 0.53
C ASP A 69 -6.66 7.36 1.56
N THR A 70 -7.84 6.93 1.11
CA THR A 70 -8.97 6.55 1.99
C THR A 70 -8.63 5.35 2.85
N ALA A 71 -8.07 4.29 2.27
CA ALA A 71 -7.66 3.09 2.99
C ALA A 71 -6.58 3.39 4.05
N TYR A 72 -5.63 4.28 3.73
CA TYR A 72 -4.63 4.73 4.70
C TYR A 72 -5.29 5.40 5.90
N LEU A 73 -6.24 6.32 5.69
CA LEU A 73 -6.94 6.99 6.80
C LEU A 73 -7.83 6.02 7.60
N ALA A 74 -8.45 5.04 6.95
CA ALA A 74 -9.20 3.99 7.64
C ALA A 74 -8.28 3.12 8.53
N CYS A 75 -7.11 2.72 8.02
CA CYS A 75 -6.08 2.03 8.79
C CYS A 75 -5.57 2.89 9.95
N ALA A 76 -5.33 4.18 9.72
CA ALA A 76 -4.90 5.11 10.76
C ALA A 76 -5.95 5.23 11.88
N ARG A 77 -7.22 5.36 11.53
CA ARG A 77 -8.33 5.39 12.50
C ARG A 77 -8.38 4.13 13.34
N PHE A 78 -8.20 2.96 12.72
CA PHE A 78 -8.14 1.69 13.44
C PHE A 78 -6.97 1.67 14.43
N LEU A 79 -5.77 2.04 13.98
CA LEU A 79 -4.56 2.08 14.83
C LEU A 79 -4.66 3.07 16.00
N LEU A 80 -5.45 4.14 15.86
CA LEU A 80 -5.67 5.16 16.89
C LEU A 80 -6.83 4.81 17.84
N SER A 81 -7.47 3.66 17.67
CA SER A 81 -8.56 3.26 18.56
C SER A 81 -8.06 2.94 19.98
N GLU A 82 -8.85 3.29 21.00
CA GLU A 82 -8.49 3.08 22.41
C GLU A 82 -8.21 1.61 22.76
N HIS A 83 -8.88 0.66 22.07
CA HIS A 83 -8.64 -0.77 22.34
C HIS A 83 -7.28 -1.26 21.84
N LEU A 84 -6.57 -0.53 20.99
CA LEU A 84 -5.21 -0.85 20.55
C LEU A 84 -4.14 -0.14 21.34
N ARG A 85 -4.53 0.76 22.22
CA ARG A 85 -3.61 1.50 23.09
C ARG A 85 -2.86 0.54 24.02
N GLY A 86 -1.55 0.59 23.97
CA GLY A 86 -0.70 -0.36 24.70
C GLY A 86 -0.41 -1.68 23.96
N LEU A 87 -1.20 -2.07 22.96
CA LEU A 87 -0.97 -3.26 22.13
C LEU A 87 -0.16 -2.95 20.87
N ILE A 88 -0.46 -1.82 20.25
CA ILE A 88 0.24 -1.37 19.04
C ILE A 88 0.89 -0.03 19.31
N TRP A 89 2.11 0.18 18.78
CA TRP A 89 2.74 1.48 18.67
C TRP A 89 2.58 2.00 17.23
N PRO A 90 1.60 2.90 16.96
CA PRO A 90 1.39 3.43 15.62
C PRO A 90 2.53 4.34 15.19
N GLN A 91 3.04 4.12 13.99
CA GLN A 91 4.09 4.91 13.36
C GLN A 91 3.60 5.38 11.99
N PHE A 92 3.18 6.65 11.87
CA PHE A 92 2.59 7.19 10.64
C PHE A 92 3.65 7.82 9.75
N ALA A 93 4.00 7.14 8.65
CA ALA A 93 4.95 7.67 7.67
C ALA A 93 4.20 8.37 6.54
N THR A 94 4.33 9.70 6.47
CA THR A 94 3.69 10.52 5.44
C THR A 94 4.43 11.85 5.27
N HIS A 95 4.40 12.45 4.06
CA HIS A 95 4.84 13.83 3.79
C HIS A 95 3.66 14.69 3.31
N ASN A 96 2.43 14.19 3.45
CA ASN A 96 1.21 14.90 3.06
C ASN A 96 0.60 15.59 4.29
N ALA A 97 0.58 16.91 4.29
CA ALA A 97 0.09 17.71 5.41
C ALA A 97 -1.40 17.45 5.71
N HIS A 98 -2.24 17.24 4.68
CA HIS A 98 -3.66 16.89 4.87
C HIS A 98 -3.82 15.54 5.60
N THR A 99 -3.04 14.52 5.20
CA THR A 99 -3.03 13.21 5.87
C THR A 99 -2.60 13.35 7.33
N LEU A 100 -1.57 14.15 7.59
CA LEU A 100 -1.06 14.41 8.93
C LEU A 100 -2.11 15.13 9.79
N ALA A 101 -2.73 16.18 9.28
CA ALA A 101 -3.81 16.89 9.95
C ALA A 101 -5.00 15.97 10.25
N SER A 102 -5.36 15.10 9.31
CA SER A 102 -6.43 14.11 9.51
C SER A 102 -6.12 13.15 10.66
N ILE A 103 -4.88 12.64 10.77
CA ILE A 103 -4.44 11.78 11.87
C ILE A 103 -4.53 12.53 13.20
N MET A 104 -4.04 13.77 13.23
CA MET A 104 -4.08 14.62 14.41
C MET A 104 -5.50 14.85 14.92
N THR A 105 -6.45 15.09 13.98
CA THR A 105 -7.87 15.35 14.29
C THR A 105 -8.60 14.08 14.74
N MET A 106 -8.24 12.92 14.15
CA MET A 106 -8.86 11.63 14.52
C MET A 106 -8.43 11.13 15.89
N SER A 107 -7.26 11.53 16.38
CA SER A 107 -6.69 10.96 17.60
C SER A 107 -7.18 11.66 18.84
N ALA A 108 -7.75 10.90 19.78
CA ALA A 108 -8.08 11.35 21.13
C ALA A 108 -6.83 11.39 22.08
N HIS A 109 -5.74 10.75 21.68
CA HIS A 109 -4.49 10.64 22.44
C HIS A 109 -3.27 10.98 21.59
N ARG A 110 -2.05 10.98 22.21
CA ARG A 110 -0.78 11.24 21.53
C ARG A 110 0.19 10.04 21.62
N ASP A 111 -0.35 8.85 21.83
CA ASP A 111 0.41 7.61 21.98
C ASP A 111 0.72 6.99 20.61
N PHE A 112 1.46 7.73 19.77
CA PHE A 112 1.94 7.37 18.44
C PHE A 112 3.12 8.26 18.05
N GLU A 113 3.81 7.93 16.96
CA GLU A 113 4.84 8.78 16.36
C GLU A 113 4.55 9.03 14.88
N PHE A 114 5.07 10.15 14.39
CA PHE A 114 5.21 10.35 12.95
C PHE A 114 6.59 9.91 12.46
N GLN A 115 6.68 9.54 11.19
CA GLN A 115 7.94 9.23 10.55
C GLN A 115 8.11 10.01 9.26
N ARG A 116 9.31 10.55 9.06
CA ARG A 116 9.70 11.22 7.82
C ARG A 116 11.01 10.68 7.28
N LEU A 117 11.20 10.81 5.98
CA LEU A 117 12.47 10.54 5.34
C LEU A 117 13.43 11.71 5.58
N HIS A 118 14.68 11.40 5.82
CA HIS A 118 15.75 12.41 5.90
C HIS A 118 15.79 13.27 4.62
N GLY A 119 15.87 14.58 4.79
CA GLY A 119 15.85 15.55 3.70
C GLY A 119 14.49 15.87 3.10
N MET A 120 13.39 15.37 3.70
CA MET A 120 12.02 15.66 3.27
C MET A 120 11.15 16.15 4.43
N GLY A 121 10.31 17.16 4.14
CA GLY A 121 9.25 17.61 5.05
C GLY A 121 9.74 18.34 6.31
N ASP A 122 10.94 18.91 6.32
CA ASP A 122 11.52 19.56 7.50
C ASP A 122 10.59 20.61 8.11
N ALA A 123 10.14 21.61 7.33
CA ALA A 123 9.27 22.68 7.82
C ALA A 123 7.92 22.15 8.40
N LEU A 124 7.34 21.11 7.77
CA LEU A 124 6.09 20.50 8.23
C LEU A 124 6.29 19.84 9.61
N TYR A 125 7.37 19.09 9.75
CA TYR A 125 7.62 18.31 10.98
C TYR A 125 8.23 19.14 12.11
N ASP A 126 8.97 20.19 11.79
CA ASP A 126 9.41 21.17 12.79
C ASP A 126 8.21 21.86 13.43
N HIS A 127 7.20 22.22 12.63
CA HIS A 127 5.95 22.76 13.17
C HIS A 127 5.22 21.74 14.08
N ILE A 128 5.15 20.47 13.71
CA ILE A 128 4.53 19.41 14.51
C ILE A 128 5.24 19.21 15.84
N LEU A 129 6.57 19.18 15.84
CA LEU A 129 7.36 19.04 17.04
C LEU A 129 7.16 20.23 17.99
N GLN A 130 7.19 21.44 17.46
CA GLN A 130 7.08 22.66 18.26
C GLN A 130 5.67 22.88 18.82
N ALA A 131 4.64 22.69 17.97
CA ALA A 131 3.27 23.00 18.35
C ALA A 131 2.56 21.88 19.13
N TYR A 132 2.90 20.60 18.87
CA TYR A 132 2.13 19.46 19.39
C TYR A 132 2.96 18.46 20.20
N GLN A 133 4.29 18.58 20.22
CA GLN A 133 5.21 17.72 20.98
C GLN A 133 5.04 16.21 20.68
N ILE A 134 4.61 15.85 19.45
CA ILE A 134 4.49 14.46 19.03
C ILE A 134 5.86 13.98 18.55
N PRO A 135 6.30 12.77 18.97
CA PRO A 135 7.56 12.20 18.50
C PRO A 135 7.62 12.11 16.97
N VAL A 136 8.74 12.52 16.40
CA VAL A 136 9.02 12.39 14.95
C VAL A 136 10.30 11.60 14.77
N ARG A 137 10.21 10.45 14.12
CA ARG A 137 11.37 9.63 13.76
C ARG A 137 11.83 9.96 12.35
N ILE A 138 13.11 10.25 12.21
CA ILE A 138 13.74 10.47 10.90
C ILE A 138 14.43 9.18 10.49
N TYR A 139 14.10 8.66 9.32
CA TYR A 139 14.76 7.50 8.75
C TYR A 139 15.52 7.85 7.48
N ALA A 140 16.66 7.20 7.27
CA ALA A 140 17.49 7.36 6.09
C ALA A 140 17.99 5.98 5.64
N PRO A 141 18.08 5.73 4.34
CA PRO A 141 18.77 4.54 3.85
C PRO A 141 20.27 4.69 4.09
N VAL A 142 20.92 3.59 4.48
CA VAL A 142 22.37 3.49 4.66
C VAL A 142 22.88 2.36 3.78
N GLY A 143 23.87 2.63 2.95
CA GLY A 143 24.44 1.62 2.04
C GLY A 143 25.41 2.21 1.04
N ALA A 144 25.96 1.38 0.17
CA ALA A 144 26.79 1.83 -0.94
C ALA A 144 25.98 2.65 -1.96
N HIS A 145 26.62 3.59 -2.62
CA HIS A 145 25.95 4.51 -3.58
C HIS A 145 25.12 3.76 -4.63
N LYS A 146 25.64 2.66 -5.18
CA LYS A 146 24.95 1.82 -6.17
C LYS A 146 23.65 1.23 -5.66
N ASP A 147 23.58 0.92 -4.35
CA ASP A 147 22.43 0.29 -3.71
C ASP A 147 21.37 1.35 -3.30
N LEU A 148 21.84 2.58 -3.05
CA LEU A 148 20.97 3.71 -2.69
C LEU A 148 20.31 4.37 -3.90
N LEU A 149 20.91 4.30 -5.08
CA LEU A 149 20.40 4.97 -6.28
C LEU A 149 18.95 4.61 -6.62
N PRO A 150 18.53 3.33 -6.67
CA PRO A 150 17.13 2.98 -6.93
C PRO A 150 16.17 3.53 -5.87
N TYR A 151 16.60 3.62 -4.62
CA TYR A 151 15.82 4.20 -3.54
C TYR A 151 15.60 5.70 -3.76
N LEU A 152 16.64 6.45 -4.08
CA LEU A 152 16.58 7.90 -4.30
C LEU A 152 15.76 8.25 -5.55
N VAL A 153 15.94 7.50 -6.64
CA VAL A 153 15.16 7.70 -7.88
C VAL A 153 13.65 7.57 -7.61
N ARG A 154 13.21 6.55 -6.86
CA ARG A 154 11.79 6.44 -6.50
C ARG A 154 11.30 7.64 -5.69
N ARG A 155 12.15 8.21 -4.80
CA ARG A 155 11.75 9.41 -4.04
C ARG A 155 11.62 10.63 -4.94
N LEU A 156 12.52 10.82 -5.89
CA LEU A 156 12.44 11.90 -6.86
C LEU A 156 11.19 11.79 -7.74
N LEU A 157 10.87 10.60 -8.22
CA LEU A 157 9.66 10.35 -9.02
C LEU A 157 8.38 10.57 -8.20
N GLU A 158 8.36 10.14 -6.94
CA GLU A 158 7.22 10.36 -6.04
C GLU A 158 6.95 11.85 -5.81
N ASN A 159 8.00 12.64 -5.59
CA ASN A 159 7.88 14.08 -5.35
C ASN A 159 7.59 14.87 -6.64
N GLY A 160 8.11 14.44 -7.77
CA GLY A 160 7.93 15.09 -9.07
C GLY A 160 6.61 14.77 -9.76
N ALA A 161 5.85 13.80 -9.26
CA ALA A 161 4.57 13.48 -9.88
C ALA A 161 3.56 14.63 -9.71
N ASN A 162 2.87 15.02 -10.79
CA ASN A 162 1.85 16.08 -10.77
C ASN A 162 0.72 15.83 -9.76
N SER A 163 0.46 14.58 -9.45
CA SER A 163 -0.52 14.16 -8.44
C SER A 163 0.03 14.19 -7.01
N SER A 164 1.31 14.50 -6.81
CA SER A 164 1.87 14.56 -5.46
C SER A 164 1.35 15.79 -4.73
N PHE A 165 1.08 15.63 -3.42
CA PHE A 165 0.64 16.74 -2.58
C PHE A 165 1.66 17.90 -2.57
N VAL A 166 2.95 17.58 -2.52
CA VAL A 166 4.03 18.59 -2.52
C VAL A 166 4.04 19.38 -3.80
N HIS A 167 3.91 18.73 -4.97
CA HIS A 167 3.84 19.40 -6.26
C HIS A 167 2.62 20.33 -6.33
N GLN A 168 1.44 19.85 -5.95
CA GLN A 168 0.21 20.64 -5.96
C GLN A 168 0.26 21.82 -4.98
N LEU A 169 0.92 21.68 -3.84
CA LEU A 169 1.11 22.77 -2.86
C LEU A 169 2.04 23.87 -3.38
N LEU A 170 3.03 23.51 -4.18
CA LEU A 170 3.97 24.47 -4.80
C LEU A 170 3.37 25.20 -6.01
N ASP A 171 2.35 24.64 -6.62
CA ASP A 171 1.62 25.26 -7.71
C ASP A 171 0.65 26.33 -7.19
N LYS A 172 1.04 27.58 -7.29
CA LYS A 172 0.23 28.73 -6.84
C LYS A 172 -1.11 28.86 -7.56
N SER A 173 -1.27 28.22 -8.72
CA SER A 173 -2.53 28.19 -9.47
C SER A 173 -3.50 27.11 -8.98
N TYR A 174 -3.02 26.16 -8.17
CA TYR A 174 -3.85 25.05 -7.66
C TYR A 174 -4.73 25.53 -6.49
N PRO A 175 -6.07 25.40 -6.55
CA PRO A 175 -6.95 25.87 -5.49
C PRO A 175 -6.74 25.09 -4.18
N ILE A 176 -6.55 25.81 -3.08
CA ILE A 176 -6.33 25.21 -1.74
C ILE A 176 -7.52 24.32 -1.35
N ASP A 177 -8.73 24.72 -1.66
CA ASP A 177 -9.94 23.94 -1.38
C ASP A 177 -9.88 22.53 -1.99
N LYS A 178 -9.27 22.39 -3.16
CA LYS A 178 -9.08 21.06 -3.78
C LYS A 178 -8.04 20.20 -3.06
N LEU A 179 -7.07 20.83 -2.38
CA LEU A 179 -6.07 20.11 -1.56
C LEU A 179 -6.68 19.54 -0.27
N THR A 180 -7.71 20.22 0.26
CA THR A 180 -8.31 19.90 1.55
C THR A 180 -9.52 18.96 1.45
N VAL A 181 -10.00 18.65 0.24
CA VAL A 181 -11.10 17.67 0.06
C VAL A 181 -10.69 16.31 0.63
N HIS A 182 -11.57 15.74 1.46
CA HIS A 182 -11.30 14.43 2.04
C HIS A 182 -11.18 13.33 0.94
N PRO A 183 -10.20 12.42 1.02
CA PRO A 183 -9.98 11.39 -0.01
C PRO A 183 -11.22 10.52 -0.28
N TYR A 184 -12.00 10.24 0.74
CA TYR A 184 -13.26 9.50 0.60
C TYR A 184 -14.27 10.23 -0.27
N ASP A 185 -14.43 11.55 -0.09
CA ASP A 185 -15.34 12.36 -0.89
C ASP A 185 -14.87 12.40 -2.35
N LYS A 186 -13.55 12.56 -2.57
CA LYS A 186 -12.97 12.43 -3.91
C LYS A 186 -13.23 11.06 -4.54
N LEU A 187 -13.16 9.99 -3.76
CA LEU A 187 -13.41 8.63 -4.25
C LEU A 187 -14.86 8.47 -4.69
N LEU A 188 -15.81 9.02 -3.95
CA LEU A 188 -17.24 8.95 -4.25
C LEU A 188 -17.69 9.79 -5.46
N THR A 189 -16.87 10.76 -5.92
CA THR A 189 -17.16 11.48 -7.17
C THR A 189 -16.91 10.66 -8.43
N ASN A 190 -16.31 9.49 -8.30
CA ASN A 190 -16.06 8.60 -9.42
C ASN A 190 -17.21 7.61 -9.60
N ASP A 191 -17.59 7.30 -10.84
CA ASP A 191 -18.63 6.30 -11.16
C ASP A 191 -18.27 4.89 -10.68
N THR A 192 -16.97 4.61 -10.56
CA THR A 192 -16.45 3.30 -10.13
C THR A 192 -15.32 3.46 -9.12
N LEU A 193 -15.23 2.55 -8.15
CA LEU A 193 -14.15 2.52 -7.16
C LEU A 193 -12.81 2.08 -7.74
N HIS A 194 -12.81 1.35 -8.84
CA HIS A 194 -11.61 0.99 -9.59
C HIS A 194 -11.33 2.01 -10.69
N ASN A 195 -10.09 2.08 -11.16
CA ASN A 195 -9.73 2.88 -12.33
C ASN A 195 -10.13 2.13 -13.61
N PRO A 196 -11.07 2.64 -14.41
CA PRO A 196 -11.53 1.98 -15.65
C PRO A 196 -10.45 1.95 -16.75
N ASP A 197 -9.44 2.84 -16.68
CA ASP A 197 -8.33 2.86 -17.65
C ASP A 197 -7.33 1.73 -17.42
N ILE A 198 -7.47 0.99 -16.31
CA ILE A 198 -6.64 -0.16 -15.98
C ILE A 198 -7.48 -1.43 -16.16
N PRO A 199 -7.37 -2.14 -17.29
CA PRO A 199 -8.12 -3.38 -17.52
C PRO A 199 -7.73 -4.43 -16.48
N LEU A 200 -8.62 -5.39 -16.21
CA LEU A 200 -8.29 -6.51 -15.32
C LEU A 200 -7.10 -7.30 -15.88
N PRO A 201 -6.31 -7.98 -15.03
CA PRO A 201 -5.13 -8.73 -15.48
C PRO A 201 -5.42 -9.75 -16.60
N LEU A 202 -6.61 -10.35 -16.60
CA LEU A 202 -7.01 -11.32 -17.63
C LEU A 202 -7.40 -10.66 -18.96
N ASP A 203 -7.73 -9.37 -18.98
CA ASP A 203 -8.31 -8.67 -20.10
C ASP A 203 -7.34 -7.66 -20.77
N ILE A 204 -6.04 -7.69 -20.38
CA ILE A 204 -5.00 -6.74 -20.86
C ILE A 204 -4.71 -6.84 -22.37
N TYR A 205 -5.14 -7.93 -23.03
CA TYR A 205 -4.94 -8.15 -24.47
C TYR A 205 -6.19 -7.85 -25.29
N GLY A 206 -7.21 -7.21 -24.71
CA GLY A 206 -8.45 -6.89 -25.41
C GLY A 206 -9.26 -8.14 -25.77
N GLU A 207 -9.32 -8.49 -27.07
CA GLU A 207 -10.11 -9.63 -27.54
C GLU A 207 -9.63 -11.00 -27.03
N ARG A 208 -8.36 -11.11 -26.67
CA ARG A 208 -7.76 -12.35 -26.17
C ARG A 208 -7.49 -12.25 -24.68
N ARG A 209 -8.05 -13.15 -23.90
CA ARG A 209 -7.78 -13.23 -22.47
C ARG A 209 -6.37 -13.75 -22.18
N ALA A 210 -5.73 -13.18 -21.17
CA ALA A 210 -4.49 -13.71 -20.61
C ALA A 210 -4.75 -15.08 -19.93
N SER A 211 -3.69 -15.90 -19.85
CA SER A 211 -3.77 -17.16 -19.11
C SER A 211 -3.99 -16.90 -17.63
N PHE A 212 -4.94 -17.63 -17.05
CA PHE A 212 -5.13 -17.62 -15.60
C PHE A 212 -3.97 -18.37 -14.91
N GLY A 213 -3.33 -17.72 -13.93
CA GLY A 213 -2.30 -18.31 -13.09
C GLY A 213 -2.83 -18.57 -11.69
N PRO A 214 -2.95 -19.85 -11.23
CA PRO A 214 -3.30 -20.11 -9.85
C PRO A 214 -2.18 -19.65 -8.92
N ASN A 215 -2.55 -19.04 -7.80
CA ASN A 215 -1.58 -18.70 -6.78
C ASN A 215 -1.29 -19.96 -5.93
N ILE A 216 -0.09 -20.53 -6.12
CA ILE A 216 0.34 -21.76 -5.43
C ILE A 216 0.52 -21.60 -3.92
N PHE A 217 0.55 -20.36 -3.41
CA PHE A 217 0.60 -20.08 -1.97
C PHE A 217 -0.79 -19.96 -1.35
N VAL A 218 -1.85 -20.08 -2.14
CA VAL A 218 -3.25 -20.07 -1.68
C VAL A 218 -3.82 -21.46 -1.85
N GLU A 219 -4.03 -22.17 -0.73
CA GLU A 219 -4.45 -23.57 -0.72
C GLU A 219 -5.72 -23.82 -1.53
N SER A 220 -6.72 -22.96 -1.42
CA SER A 220 -7.97 -23.05 -2.19
C SER A 220 -7.80 -22.91 -3.70
N GLN A 221 -6.68 -22.34 -4.18
CA GLN A 221 -6.35 -22.26 -5.59
C GLN A 221 -5.39 -23.40 -6.01
N TRP A 222 -4.46 -23.77 -5.13
CA TRP A 222 -3.47 -24.79 -5.42
C TRP A 222 -4.05 -26.21 -5.43
N LEU A 223 -4.88 -26.58 -4.47
CA LEU A 223 -5.42 -27.95 -4.37
C LEU A 223 -6.22 -28.40 -5.60
N PRO A 224 -7.19 -27.60 -6.13
CA PRO A 224 -7.88 -27.96 -7.38
C PRO A 224 -6.95 -28.07 -8.58
N PHE A 225 -5.94 -27.19 -8.66
CA PHE A 225 -4.96 -27.22 -9.74
C PHE A 225 -4.06 -28.46 -9.67
N LYS A 226 -3.59 -28.82 -8.46
CA LYS A 226 -2.84 -30.06 -8.21
C LYS A 226 -3.67 -31.29 -8.57
N ALA A 227 -4.93 -31.37 -8.18
CA ALA A 227 -5.80 -32.47 -8.49
C ALA A 227 -6.01 -32.62 -10.03
N ALA A 228 -6.13 -31.51 -10.75
CA ALA A 228 -6.19 -31.52 -12.22
C ALA A 228 -4.89 -32.05 -12.83
N ILE A 229 -3.72 -31.65 -12.33
CA ILE A 229 -2.42 -32.19 -12.78
C ILE A 229 -2.38 -33.71 -12.51
N ASP A 230 -2.65 -34.13 -11.27
CA ASP A 230 -2.58 -35.54 -10.87
C ASP A 230 -3.47 -36.44 -11.73
N SER A 231 -4.65 -35.96 -12.16
CA SER A 231 -5.54 -36.69 -13.06
C SER A 231 -4.99 -36.90 -14.47
N HIS A 232 -3.94 -36.16 -14.85
CA HIS A 232 -3.32 -36.20 -16.16
C HIS A 232 -1.93 -36.86 -16.20
N LEU A 233 -1.34 -37.15 -15.03
CA LEU A 233 0.01 -37.70 -14.94
C LEU A 233 0.18 -39.05 -15.66
N HIS A 234 -0.88 -39.84 -15.77
CA HIS A 234 -0.84 -41.17 -16.40
C HIS A 234 -1.37 -41.18 -17.83
N LYS A 235 -1.72 -40.00 -18.38
CA LYS A 235 -2.18 -39.94 -19.78
C LYS A 235 -1.02 -40.00 -20.75
N THR A 236 -1.17 -40.84 -21.78
CA THR A 236 -0.25 -40.83 -22.92
C THR A 236 -0.69 -39.71 -23.86
N TRP A 237 0.23 -38.81 -24.15
CA TRP A 237 0.01 -37.69 -25.05
C TRP A 237 0.60 -37.98 -26.43
N SER A 238 -0.11 -37.70 -27.51
CA SER A 238 0.41 -37.70 -28.86
C SER A 238 0.24 -36.32 -29.48
N ALA A 239 1.25 -35.87 -30.19
CA ALA A 239 1.21 -34.62 -30.93
C ALA A 239 1.83 -34.83 -32.30
N THR A 240 1.22 -34.22 -33.31
CA THR A 240 1.73 -34.18 -34.70
C THR A 240 1.98 -32.74 -35.09
N SER A 241 2.97 -32.53 -35.95
CA SER A 241 3.23 -31.21 -36.52
C SER A 241 2.01 -30.76 -37.35
N ILE A 242 1.59 -29.52 -37.13
CA ILE A 242 0.57 -28.86 -37.94
C ILE A 242 1.28 -28.11 -39.07
N ILE A 243 1.11 -28.57 -40.30
CA ILE A 243 1.70 -27.96 -41.49
C ILE A 243 0.56 -27.45 -42.39
N ASN A 244 0.59 -26.15 -42.70
CA ASN A 244 -0.47 -25.49 -43.50
C ASN A 244 -1.89 -25.66 -42.93
N GLY A 245 -2.02 -25.63 -41.58
CA GLY A 245 -3.31 -25.77 -40.90
C GLY A 245 -3.87 -27.20 -40.85
N LYS A 246 -3.10 -28.19 -41.21
CA LYS A 246 -3.44 -29.61 -41.14
C LYS A 246 -2.44 -30.39 -40.28
#